data_9ea269286be71498297ee5978f540eca
#
_entry.id   9ea269286be71498297ee5978f540eca
#
_cell.length_a   1.000
_cell.length_b   1.000
_cell.length_c   1.000
_cell.angle_alpha   90.00
_cell.angle_beta   90.00
_cell.angle_gamma   90.00
#
_symmetry.space_group_name_H-M   'P 1'
#
loop_
_entity.id
_entity.type
_entity.pdbx_description
1 polymer ?
#
loop_
_entity_poly.entity_id
_entity_poly.type
_entity_poly.pdbx_seq_one_letter_code
_entity_poly.pdbx_strand_id
1 'polypeptide(L)'
;MRMMIQRAFFFSLALLLLGLAPSQAAEPPLKVTASFTVLADIVSQIGGDRVAVSALVGPGADAHSFQPSPRDAQTVLGADLVVLNGLGFEGWSNRLIKASGYKGPIIEAAAGIKPREMPKHAHGHAHGHDHAHGKSSKQGPVQDPHVWNSMPHAQSLARTI
;
A
#
# COMPACT_ATOMS: atom_id res chain seq x y z
N MET A 1 -45.91 53.04 -2.15
CA MET A 1 -45.43 52.36 -0.94
C MET A 1 -45.57 50.83 -1.00
N ARG A 2 -46.68 50.24 -1.46
CA ARG A 2 -46.88 48.79 -1.60
C ARG A 2 -45.89 48.09 -2.57
N MET A 3 -45.57 48.73 -3.70
CA MET A 3 -44.65 48.14 -4.73
C MET A 3 -43.18 48.05 -4.31
N MET A 4 -42.71 48.92 -3.41
CA MET A 4 -41.36 48.89 -2.89
C MET A 4 -41.15 47.75 -1.88
N ILE A 5 -42.16 47.47 -1.07
CA ILE A 5 -42.14 46.38 -0.09
C ILE A 5 -42.12 45.01 -0.76
N GLN A 6 -42.89 44.83 -1.87
CA GLN A 6 -42.87 43.60 -2.61
C GLN A 6 -41.55 43.29 -3.31
N ARG A 7 -40.88 44.31 -3.87
CA ARG A 7 -39.53 44.13 -4.47
C ARG A 7 -38.47 43.79 -3.43
N ALA A 8 -38.52 44.37 -2.25
CA ALA A 8 -37.57 44.03 -1.15
C ALA A 8 -37.77 42.60 -0.66
N PHE A 9 -39.01 42.09 -0.61
CA PHE A 9 -39.31 40.74 -0.19
C PHE A 9 -38.79 39.66 -1.18
N PHE A 10 -38.93 39.92 -2.49
CA PHE A 10 -38.39 39.04 -3.52
C PHE A 10 -36.86 39.02 -3.55
N PHE A 11 -36.17 40.14 -3.31
CA PHE A 11 -34.72 40.20 -3.21
C PHE A 11 -34.19 39.48 -1.99
N SER A 12 -34.88 39.58 -0.84
CA SER A 12 -34.51 38.91 0.40
C SER A 12 -34.68 37.38 0.31
N LEU A 13 -35.73 36.90 -0.36
CA LEU A 13 -36.02 35.49 -0.58
C LEU A 13 -35.02 34.87 -1.59
N ALA A 14 -34.62 35.61 -2.61
CA ALA A 14 -33.63 35.17 -3.60
C ALA A 14 -32.22 35.03 -2.95
N LEU A 15 -31.85 35.90 -2.01
CA LEU A 15 -30.60 35.84 -1.32
C LEU A 15 -30.53 34.66 -0.33
N LEU A 16 -31.67 34.25 0.24
CA LEU A 16 -31.76 33.10 1.17
C LEU A 16 -31.62 31.76 0.43
N LEU A 17 -31.97 31.67 -0.84
CA LEU A 17 -31.89 30.47 -1.67
C LEU A 17 -30.46 30.22 -2.24
N LEU A 18 -29.59 31.24 -2.26
CA LEU A 18 -28.20 31.08 -2.70
C LEU A 18 -27.29 30.39 -1.67
N GLY A 19 -27.74 30.24 -0.40
CA GLY A 19 -26.97 29.64 0.68
C GLY A 19 -27.06 28.11 0.83
N LEU A 20 -27.93 27.46 0.04
CA LEU A 20 -28.13 26.01 0.07
C LEU A 20 -27.30 25.31 -1.01
N ALA A 21 -25.99 25.59 -1.08
CA ALA A 21 -25.10 24.71 -1.83
C ALA A 21 -25.12 23.33 -1.14
N PRO A 22 -25.42 22.24 -1.85
CA PRO A 22 -25.34 20.91 -1.27
C PRO A 22 -23.91 20.71 -0.78
N SER A 23 -23.73 20.54 0.51
CA SER A 23 -22.48 20.08 1.09
C SER A 23 -22.25 18.69 0.51
N GLN A 24 -21.38 18.58 -0.47
CA GLN A 24 -20.95 17.29 -1.00
C GLN A 24 -20.26 16.59 0.16
N ALA A 25 -20.92 15.59 0.75
CA ALA A 25 -20.29 14.73 1.74
C ALA A 25 -19.02 14.14 1.11
N ALA A 26 -17.87 14.42 1.71
CA ALA A 26 -16.61 13.85 1.25
C ALA A 26 -16.75 12.33 1.24
N GLU A 27 -16.37 11.69 0.14
CA GLU A 27 -16.33 10.23 0.09
C GLU A 27 -15.38 9.69 1.16
N PRO A 28 -15.71 8.55 1.80
CA PRO A 28 -14.84 7.97 2.80
C PRO A 28 -13.47 7.64 2.17
N PRO A 29 -12.36 7.79 2.91
CA PRO A 29 -11.04 7.52 2.38
C PRO A 29 -10.90 6.05 1.99
N LEU A 30 -10.20 5.78 0.90
CA LEU A 30 -9.87 4.45 0.40
C LEU A 30 -9.00 3.71 1.44
N LYS A 31 -9.41 2.54 1.87
CA LYS A 31 -8.65 1.73 2.83
C LYS A 31 -7.53 0.99 2.12
N VAL A 32 -6.30 1.38 2.38
CA VAL A 32 -5.11 0.76 1.78
C VAL A 32 -4.34 -0.02 2.83
N THR A 33 -4.04 -1.28 2.53
CA THR A 33 -3.15 -2.10 3.37
C THR A 33 -1.82 -2.27 2.65
N ALA A 34 -0.77 -1.67 3.21
CA ALA A 34 0.60 -1.83 2.74
C ALA A 34 1.33 -2.94 3.51
N SER A 35 2.26 -3.63 2.87
CA SER A 35 2.99 -4.73 3.51
C SER A 35 3.86 -4.26 4.66
N PHE A 36 4.49 -3.09 4.58
CA PHE A 36 5.35 -2.55 5.64
C PHE A 36 5.36 -1.02 5.65
N THR A 37 5.95 -0.45 6.71
CA THR A 37 5.85 0.98 7.03
C THR A 37 6.36 1.93 5.95
N VAL A 38 7.44 1.60 5.22
CA VAL A 38 7.95 2.47 4.17
C VAL A 38 6.97 2.61 3.01
N LEU A 39 6.34 1.51 2.58
CA LEU A 39 5.28 1.57 1.57
C LEU A 39 4.04 2.31 2.09
N ALA A 40 3.68 2.09 3.36
CA ALA A 40 2.56 2.81 3.98
C ALA A 40 2.79 4.32 3.98
N ASP A 41 4.02 4.78 4.25
CA ASP A 41 4.38 6.19 4.21
C ASP A 41 4.29 6.73 2.77
N ILE A 42 4.84 6.04 1.78
CA ILE A 42 4.75 6.44 0.37
C ILE A 42 3.28 6.56 -0.07
N VAL A 43 2.44 5.56 0.24
CA VAL A 43 1.01 5.59 -0.08
C VAL A 43 0.32 6.78 0.59
N SER A 44 0.62 7.03 1.86
CA SER A 44 0.04 8.16 2.61
C SER A 44 0.43 9.51 2.02
N GLN A 45 1.69 9.68 1.62
CA GLN A 45 2.18 10.91 0.99
C GLN A 45 1.52 11.16 -0.38
N ILE A 46 1.24 10.11 -1.15
CA ILE A 46 0.59 10.22 -2.46
C ILE A 46 -0.91 10.48 -2.30
N GLY A 47 -1.57 9.71 -1.44
CA GLY A 47 -3.03 9.71 -1.30
C GLY A 47 -3.58 10.84 -0.46
N GLY A 48 -2.78 11.37 0.49
CA GLY A 48 -3.22 12.42 1.44
C GLY A 48 -4.50 12.00 2.18
N ASP A 49 -5.45 12.91 2.29
CA ASP A 49 -6.72 12.69 3.00
C ASP A 49 -7.68 11.73 2.29
N ARG A 50 -7.35 11.31 1.06
CA ARG A 50 -8.18 10.37 0.29
C ARG A 50 -7.92 8.91 0.62
N VAL A 51 -6.91 8.59 1.41
CA VAL A 51 -6.55 7.23 1.79
C VAL A 51 -6.46 7.05 3.30
N ALA A 52 -6.91 5.90 3.80
CA ALA A 52 -6.69 5.44 5.15
C ALA A 52 -5.72 4.24 5.10
N VAL A 53 -4.45 4.48 5.42
CA VAL A 53 -3.39 3.48 5.23
C VAL A 53 -3.08 2.74 6.52
N SER A 54 -2.94 1.41 6.41
CA SER A 54 -2.42 0.55 7.47
C SER A 54 -1.22 -0.27 6.97
N ALA A 55 -0.22 -0.49 7.82
CA ALA A 55 0.90 -1.36 7.54
C ALA A 55 0.73 -2.70 8.27
N LEU A 56 1.00 -3.83 7.59
CA LEU A 56 1.01 -5.15 8.21
C LEU A 56 2.23 -5.32 9.11
N VAL A 57 3.40 -4.97 8.60
CA VAL A 57 4.65 -5.02 9.37
C VAL A 57 4.93 -3.63 9.93
N GLY A 58 4.90 -3.53 11.26
CA GLY A 58 5.10 -2.28 11.99
C GLY A 58 6.55 -1.82 12.01
N PRO A 59 6.82 -0.62 12.58
CA PRO A 59 8.16 -0.08 12.67
C PRO A 59 9.07 -0.98 13.51
N GLY A 60 10.30 -1.17 13.04
CA GLY A 60 11.32 -1.99 13.73
C GLY A 60 11.13 -3.50 13.61
N ALA A 61 10.07 -3.99 12.99
CA ALA A 61 9.88 -5.40 12.72
C ALA A 61 10.51 -5.81 11.37
N ASP A 62 10.99 -7.06 11.31
CA ASP A 62 11.57 -7.62 10.09
C ASP A 62 10.48 -8.15 9.15
N ALA A 63 10.34 -7.52 8.00
CA ALA A 63 9.34 -7.89 7.01
C ALA A 63 9.66 -9.22 6.29
N HIS A 64 10.91 -9.68 6.27
CA HIS A 64 11.26 -10.97 5.66
C HIS A 64 10.78 -12.16 6.49
N SER A 65 10.92 -12.05 7.83
CA SER A 65 10.57 -13.11 8.77
C SER A 65 9.19 -12.96 9.39
N PHE A 66 8.40 -11.99 8.92
CA PHE A 66 7.07 -11.71 9.44
C PHE A 66 6.14 -12.94 9.39
N GLN A 67 5.47 -13.19 10.50
CA GLN A 67 4.49 -14.27 10.66
C GLN A 67 3.09 -13.66 10.75
N PRO A 68 2.29 -13.68 9.68
CA PRO A 68 0.95 -13.11 9.70
C PRO A 68 0.04 -13.79 10.70
N SER A 69 -0.72 -12.99 11.44
CA SER A 69 -1.75 -13.42 12.38
C SER A 69 -3.15 -13.45 11.71
N PRO A 70 -4.17 -14.06 12.37
CA PRO A 70 -5.55 -13.95 11.92
C PRO A 70 -6.07 -12.51 11.82
N ARG A 71 -5.55 -11.60 12.63
CA ARG A 71 -5.89 -10.17 12.57
C ARG A 71 -5.38 -9.54 11.28
N ASP A 72 -4.18 -9.91 10.83
CA ASP A 72 -3.63 -9.41 9.57
C ASP A 72 -4.47 -9.88 8.37
N ALA A 73 -4.97 -11.11 8.42
CA ALA A 73 -5.89 -11.60 7.40
C ALA A 73 -7.21 -10.79 7.36
N GLN A 74 -7.74 -10.39 8.52
CA GLN A 74 -8.91 -9.52 8.59
C GLN A 74 -8.61 -8.11 8.06
N THR A 75 -7.43 -7.57 8.35
CA THR A 75 -6.99 -6.27 7.83
C THR A 75 -6.90 -6.30 6.30
N VAL A 76 -6.30 -7.35 5.74
CA VAL A 76 -6.22 -7.53 4.28
C VAL A 76 -7.61 -7.69 3.67
N LEU A 77 -8.49 -8.50 4.28
CA LEU A 77 -9.86 -8.70 3.79
C LEU A 77 -10.66 -7.39 3.73
N GLY A 78 -10.46 -6.52 4.71
CA GLY A 78 -11.17 -5.23 4.83
C GLY A 78 -10.57 -4.09 4.00
N ALA A 79 -9.49 -4.33 3.24
CA ALA A 79 -8.85 -3.34 2.41
C ALA A 79 -9.56 -3.18 1.05
N ASP A 80 -9.58 -1.95 0.54
CA ASP A 80 -10.00 -1.66 -0.83
C ASP A 80 -8.84 -1.88 -1.82
N LEU A 81 -7.59 -1.72 -1.32
CA LEU A 81 -6.35 -1.92 -2.08
C LEU A 81 -5.27 -2.52 -1.18
N VAL A 82 -4.52 -3.49 -1.70
CA VAL A 82 -3.32 -4.03 -1.07
C VAL A 82 -2.08 -3.60 -1.86
N VAL A 83 -1.06 -3.10 -1.16
CA VAL A 83 0.22 -2.68 -1.75
C VAL A 83 1.35 -3.51 -1.17
N LEU A 84 2.05 -4.24 -2.02
CA LEU A 84 3.22 -5.06 -1.71
C LEU A 84 4.46 -4.44 -2.36
N ASN A 85 5.65 -4.73 -1.82
CA ASN A 85 6.88 -4.38 -2.53
C ASN A 85 7.04 -5.22 -3.80
N GLY A 86 6.81 -6.50 -3.71
CA GLY A 86 7.14 -7.44 -4.77
C GLY A 86 8.60 -7.91 -4.72
N LEU A 87 9.13 -8.40 -5.85
CA LEU A 87 10.50 -8.93 -5.97
C LEU A 87 10.82 -10.06 -4.95
N GLY A 88 9.80 -10.75 -4.45
CA GLY A 88 9.97 -11.82 -3.46
C GLY A 88 10.28 -11.33 -2.04
N PHE A 89 10.16 -10.02 -1.76
CA PHE A 89 10.42 -9.45 -0.44
C PHE A 89 9.50 -10.03 0.63
N GLU A 90 8.19 -10.08 0.35
CA GLU A 90 7.18 -10.62 1.26
C GLU A 90 6.90 -12.10 0.96
N GLY A 91 7.80 -13.00 1.34
CA GLY A 91 7.61 -14.44 1.10
C GLY A 91 6.34 -15.05 1.74
N TRP A 92 5.72 -14.32 2.66
CA TRP A 92 4.50 -14.69 3.37
C TRP A 92 3.22 -14.18 2.69
N SER A 93 3.29 -13.19 1.79
CA SER A 93 2.15 -12.44 1.27
C SER A 93 1.11 -13.31 0.56
N ASN A 94 1.53 -14.18 -0.35
CA ASN A 94 0.62 -15.06 -1.09
C ASN A 94 -0.21 -15.96 -0.17
N ARG A 95 0.42 -16.48 0.91
CA ARG A 95 -0.27 -17.30 1.90
C ARG A 95 -1.29 -16.48 2.69
N LEU A 96 -0.93 -15.26 3.09
CA LEU A 96 -1.82 -14.34 3.81
C LEU A 96 -3.02 -13.94 2.94
N ILE A 97 -2.78 -13.49 1.69
CA ILE A 97 -3.84 -13.11 0.74
C ILE A 97 -4.82 -14.26 0.53
N LYS A 98 -4.29 -15.48 0.31
CA LYS A 98 -5.14 -16.66 0.17
C LYS A 98 -5.96 -16.95 1.44
N ALA A 99 -5.34 -16.86 2.61
CA ALA A 99 -5.99 -17.12 3.89
C ALA A 99 -7.05 -16.06 4.24
N SER A 100 -6.83 -14.81 3.85
CA SER A 100 -7.79 -13.72 4.06
C SER A 100 -9.05 -13.83 3.18
N GLY A 101 -8.98 -14.52 2.06
CA GLY A 101 -10.04 -14.56 1.05
C GLY A 101 -10.16 -13.27 0.24
N TYR A 102 -9.20 -12.36 0.33
CA TYR A 102 -9.19 -11.10 -0.42
C TYR A 102 -9.23 -11.32 -1.93
N LYS A 103 -10.06 -10.52 -2.63
CA LYS A 103 -10.26 -10.57 -4.08
C LYS A 103 -10.10 -9.19 -4.75
N GLY A 104 -9.78 -8.19 -3.97
CA GLY A 104 -9.57 -6.84 -4.46
C GLY A 104 -8.25 -6.66 -5.22
N PRO A 105 -7.96 -5.44 -5.67
CA PRO A 105 -6.74 -5.12 -6.40
C PRO A 105 -5.50 -5.22 -5.51
N ILE A 106 -4.41 -5.69 -6.12
CA ILE A 106 -3.08 -5.78 -5.49
C ILE A 106 -2.09 -5.06 -6.39
N ILE A 107 -1.32 -4.13 -5.84
CA ILE A 107 -0.21 -3.47 -6.52
C ILE A 107 1.11 -4.03 -5.97
N GLU A 108 1.98 -4.49 -6.86
CA GLU A 108 3.39 -4.71 -6.55
C GLU A 108 4.17 -3.44 -6.93
N ALA A 109 4.56 -2.67 -5.92
CA ALA A 109 5.13 -1.34 -6.11
C ALA A 109 6.45 -1.37 -6.90
N ALA A 110 7.26 -2.43 -6.76
CA ALA A 110 8.50 -2.61 -7.51
C ALA A 110 8.31 -3.25 -8.89
N ALA A 111 7.08 -3.34 -9.40
CA ALA A 111 6.84 -3.85 -10.75
C ALA A 111 7.61 -3.03 -11.79
N GLY A 112 8.37 -3.70 -12.67
CA GLY A 112 9.18 -3.06 -13.70
C GLY A 112 10.52 -2.46 -13.22
N ILE A 113 10.82 -2.47 -11.93
CA ILE A 113 12.13 -2.08 -11.41
C ILE A 113 13.11 -3.26 -11.62
N LYS A 114 14.29 -2.95 -12.19
CA LYS A 114 15.38 -3.90 -12.28
C LYS A 114 16.24 -3.80 -11.01
N PRO A 115 16.13 -4.76 -10.07
CA PRO A 115 16.88 -4.71 -8.82
C PRO A 115 18.37 -4.97 -9.05
N ARG A 116 19.20 -4.64 -8.07
CA ARG A 116 20.62 -5.00 -8.07
C ARG A 116 20.79 -6.50 -7.90
N GLU A 117 21.77 -7.06 -8.57
CA GLU A 117 22.22 -8.42 -8.31
C GLU A 117 23.09 -8.45 -7.05
N MET A 118 22.75 -9.32 -6.11
CA MET A 118 23.57 -9.54 -4.92
C MET A 118 24.66 -10.59 -5.22
N PRO A 119 25.90 -10.38 -4.74
CA PRO A 119 26.93 -11.39 -4.81
C PRO A 119 26.45 -12.65 -4.08
N LYS A 120 26.67 -13.84 -4.65
CA LYS A 120 26.24 -15.14 -4.12
C LYS A 120 26.73 -15.47 -2.70
N HIS A 121 27.62 -14.65 -2.13
CA HIS A 121 28.26 -14.87 -0.83
C HIS A 121 27.68 -14.06 0.34
N ALA A 122 26.64 -13.25 0.14
CA ALA A 122 26.09 -12.37 1.19
C ALA A 122 25.23 -13.09 2.26
N HIS A 123 24.92 -14.37 2.10
CA HIS A 123 24.13 -15.14 3.08
C HIS A 123 24.80 -16.46 3.47
N GLY A 124 26.09 -16.39 3.83
CA GLY A 124 26.86 -17.54 4.28
C GLY A 124 27.04 -17.61 5.79
N HIS A 125 25.99 -17.89 6.55
CA HIS A 125 26.13 -18.56 7.83
C HIS A 125 25.55 -19.98 7.72
N ALA A 126 26.29 -20.82 7.01
CA ALA A 126 26.07 -22.26 7.02
C ALA A 126 26.77 -22.86 8.23
N HIS A 127 26.05 -23.20 9.28
CA HIS A 127 26.46 -24.27 10.18
C HIS A 127 26.22 -25.58 9.44
N GLY A 128 27.35 -26.28 9.13
CA GLY A 128 27.35 -27.51 8.41
C GLY A 128 26.62 -28.63 9.15
N HIS A 129 25.79 -29.37 8.42
CA HIS A 129 25.60 -30.81 8.58
C HIS A 129 25.34 -31.36 7.19
N ASP A 130 26.30 -32.14 6.70
CA ASP A 130 26.20 -32.94 5.47
C ASP A 130 25.01 -33.90 5.53
N HIS A 131 24.06 -33.76 4.63
CA HIS A 131 23.30 -34.87 4.07
C HIS A 131 23.04 -34.59 2.58
N ALA A 132 23.75 -35.35 1.76
CA ALA A 132 23.55 -35.40 0.33
C ALA A 132 22.13 -35.88 0.01
N HIS A 133 21.41 -35.12 -0.83
CA HIS A 133 20.52 -35.57 -1.91
C HIS A 133 19.70 -34.38 -2.44
N GLY A 134 19.78 -34.12 -3.74
CA GLY A 134 18.75 -33.37 -4.41
C GLY A 134 19.21 -32.16 -5.22
N LYS A 135 19.32 -32.35 -6.49
CA LYS A 135 19.24 -31.44 -7.64
C LYS A 135 19.44 -29.96 -7.33
N SER A 136 20.65 -29.48 -7.56
CA SER A 136 20.95 -28.05 -7.71
C SER A 136 20.03 -27.44 -8.76
N SER A 137 18.93 -26.83 -8.31
CA SER A 137 18.20 -25.88 -9.16
C SER A 137 19.17 -24.76 -9.48
N LYS A 138 19.38 -24.47 -10.76
CA LYS A 138 20.11 -23.29 -11.24
C LYS A 138 19.33 -22.05 -10.80
N GLN A 139 19.50 -21.66 -9.52
CA GLN A 139 18.98 -20.39 -9.04
C GLN A 139 19.81 -19.30 -9.74
N GLY A 140 19.12 -18.44 -10.47
CA GLY A 140 19.69 -17.23 -11.04
C GLY A 140 20.33 -16.34 -9.96
N PRO A 141 20.94 -15.22 -10.33
CA PRO A 141 21.51 -14.29 -9.37
C PRO A 141 20.42 -13.86 -8.37
N VAL A 142 20.79 -13.82 -7.08
CA VAL A 142 19.88 -13.34 -6.03
C VAL A 142 19.70 -11.84 -6.23
N GLN A 143 18.45 -11.42 -6.39
CA GLN A 143 18.11 -10.01 -6.59
C GLN A 143 17.88 -9.34 -5.23
N ASP A 144 18.35 -8.09 -5.10
CA ASP A 144 18.12 -7.28 -3.91
C ASP A 144 16.72 -6.65 -3.96
N PRO A 145 15.77 -7.06 -3.11
CA PRO A 145 14.43 -6.52 -3.12
C PRO A 145 14.30 -5.14 -2.44
N HIS A 146 15.37 -4.62 -1.78
CA HIS A 146 15.35 -3.38 -1.00
C HIS A 146 15.46 -2.13 -1.89
N VAL A 147 14.65 -2.07 -2.92
CA VAL A 147 14.72 -1.05 -3.97
C VAL A 147 14.39 0.36 -3.46
N TRP A 148 13.60 0.50 -2.39
CA TRP A 148 13.25 1.81 -1.80
C TRP A 148 14.43 2.58 -1.21
N ASN A 149 15.56 1.93 -0.95
CA ASN A 149 16.78 2.58 -0.47
C ASN A 149 17.50 3.41 -1.53
N SER A 150 17.04 3.39 -2.77
CA SER A 150 17.58 4.17 -3.90
C SER A 150 16.55 5.21 -4.33
N MET A 151 16.94 6.50 -4.34
CA MET A 151 16.03 7.60 -4.73
C MET A 151 15.35 7.40 -6.10
N PRO A 152 16.06 7.00 -7.18
CA PRO A 152 15.38 6.71 -8.45
C PRO A 152 14.35 5.58 -8.36
N HIS A 153 14.64 4.54 -7.58
CA HIS A 153 13.70 3.44 -7.39
C HIS A 153 12.53 3.85 -6.49
N ALA A 154 12.76 4.62 -5.43
CA ALA A 154 11.67 5.16 -4.60
C ALA A 154 10.69 6.02 -5.41
N GLN A 155 11.21 6.84 -6.34
CA GLN A 155 10.38 7.58 -7.29
C GLN A 155 9.59 6.64 -8.23
N SER A 156 10.18 5.53 -8.65
CA SER A 156 9.49 4.53 -9.48
C SER A 156 8.38 3.82 -8.69
N LEU A 157 8.64 3.45 -7.44
CA LEU A 157 7.62 2.92 -6.53
C LEU A 157 6.43 3.88 -6.44
N ALA A 158 6.70 5.16 -6.17
CA ALA A 158 5.68 6.18 -6.05
C ALA A 158 4.85 6.41 -7.34
N ARG A 159 5.40 6.11 -8.51
CA ARG A 159 4.69 6.20 -9.79
C ARG A 159 3.85 4.95 -10.09
N THR A 160 4.23 3.82 -9.51
CA THR A 160 3.52 2.54 -9.70
C THR A 160 2.29 2.46 -8.80
N ILE A 161 2.36 3.04 -7.61
CA ILE A 161 1.27 3.17 -6.63
C ILE A 161 0.29 4.26 -7.08
#